data_7e8351aa15cba3039ee57925c8ade1d9
#
_entry.id   7e8351aa15cba3039ee57925c8ade1d9
#
_cell.length_a   1.000
_cell.length_b   1.000
_cell.length_c   1.000
_cell.angle_alpha   90.00
_cell.angle_beta   90.00
_cell.angle_gamma   90.00
#
_symmetry.space_group_name_H-M   'P 1'
#
loop_
_entity.id
_entity.type
_entity.pdbx_description
1 polymer ?
#
loop_
_entity_poly.entity_id
_entity_poly.type
_entity_poly.pdbx_seq_one_letter_code
_entity_poly.pdbx_strand_id
1 'polypeptide(L)'
;AKDGKCEVDPMKDCAWEKIYQRLEKQGRTKEFLAQEVQLRDYSKVNVDAIKAYVAEARAARFEGFYGGVHPVENKEYTEAMALQKFPEPDTVIIPLAMHIGAPANPIVQAGDTVKVGQKIAEQVGFVGAPVHSSFSGTVIAVEPHTHPNKGPGVMSVVIKNDGKNTIDESVQPYKPLEELTADEIIDIVKEKGIVGMGGATFPTYVKLKPGKPIDAILINGSECEPYLTADHRVMLEYADDIIFGLRAMMKAVDAPEGVILIEDNKPDAIALMTEKVAPYENIRICAAKTQYPEGAEKMLIKKVMGRQVPSGKLPADVGCVVSNTSTAKAISDAIQKGMPLVERVVTVTGEYIKNPGNYMVKIGTNVQDLIDHCGGVTGDDVVLKMGGPMMGAPLNDTQVPIIKGSNGVIAIAADHTVEQPCIKCGRCADVCPMELTPLNFVKYAELGDAETLLKLNIMDCFSCKCCEYICSSKIPLVSKIASAKNLVMPLLKK
;
A
#
# COMPACT_ATOMS: atom_id res chain seq x y z
N ALA A 1 24.22 6.32 34.39
CA ALA A 1 25.36 6.64 35.24
C ALA A 1 24.99 7.75 36.22
N LYS A 2 25.00 7.51 37.55
CA LYS A 2 24.60 8.53 38.56
C LYS A 2 25.71 9.57 38.79
N ASP A 3 26.94 9.30 38.38
CA ASP A 3 28.11 10.12 38.71
C ASP A 3 28.97 10.49 37.50
N GLY A 4 28.43 10.47 36.29
CA GLY A 4 29.15 10.85 35.07
C GLY A 4 30.25 9.86 34.64
N LYS A 5 30.38 8.71 35.31
CA LYS A 5 31.29 7.64 34.92
C LYS A 5 30.51 6.46 34.38
N CYS A 6 30.84 6.03 33.18
CA CYS A 6 30.32 4.81 32.58
C CYS A 6 31.20 3.65 33.07
N GLU A 7 30.64 2.72 33.86
CA GLU A 7 31.37 1.53 34.35
C GLU A 7 31.55 0.42 33.28
N VAL A 8 31.02 0.62 32.08
CA VAL A 8 31.07 -0.31 30.94
C VAL A 8 32.03 0.26 29.91
N ASP A 9 32.92 -0.57 29.36
CA ASP A 9 33.82 -0.15 28.26
C ASP A 9 32.96 0.37 27.11
N PRO A 10 32.96 1.69 26.86
CA PRO A 10 32.07 2.30 25.88
C PRO A 10 32.35 1.82 24.46
N MET A 11 33.48 1.18 24.21
CA MET A 11 33.89 0.68 22.90
C MET A 11 33.38 -0.73 22.61
N LYS A 12 33.03 -1.53 23.63
CA LYS A 12 32.62 -2.93 23.46
C LYS A 12 31.12 -3.19 23.56
N ASP A 13 30.38 -2.43 24.35
CA ASP A 13 29.00 -2.77 24.73
C ASP A 13 27.98 -1.65 24.40
N CYS A 14 28.37 -0.58 23.74
CA CYS A 14 27.53 0.58 23.50
C CYS A 14 27.25 0.80 22.00
N ALA A 15 26.15 1.47 21.69
CA ALA A 15 25.79 1.92 20.34
C ALA A 15 26.92 2.70 19.61
N TRP A 16 27.93 3.19 20.33
CA TRP A 16 29.10 3.88 19.83
C TRP A 16 29.98 3.05 18.88
N GLU A 17 30.15 1.74 19.13
CA GLU A 17 30.94 0.90 18.21
C GLU A 17 30.28 0.81 16.82
N LYS A 18 28.97 0.74 16.78
CA LYS A 18 28.22 0.75 15.51
C LYS A 18 28.29 2.12 14.80
N ILE A 19 28.26 3.20 15.56
CA ILE A 19 28.44 4.56 15.02
C ILE A 19 29.86 4.70 14.49
N TYR A 20 30.85 4.22 15.21
CA TYR A 20 32.25 4.21 14.84
C TYR A 20 32.53 3.45 13.55
N GLN A 21 32.06 2.19 13.45
CA GLN A 21 32.21 1.36 12.25
C GLN A 21 31.51 1.99 11.03
N ARG A 22 30.45 2.76 11.25
CA ARG A 22 29.73 3.48 10.19
C ARG A 22 30.49 4.72 9.72
N LEU A 23 31.10 5.46 10.64
CA LEU A 23 31.97 6.59 10.34
C LEU A 23 33.24 6.15 9.61
N GLU A 24 33.79 4.99 9.98
CA GLU A 24 34.95 4.38 9.33
C GLU A 24 34.64 4.01 7.87
N LYS A 25 33.47 3.39 7.61
CA LYS A 25 33.02 3.13 6.24
C LYS A 25 32.79 4.39 5.39
N GLN A 26 32.56 5.53 6.03
CA GLN A 26 32.38 6.81 5.36
C GLN A 26 33.68 7.62 5.23
N GLY A 27 34.85 7.08 5.68
CA GLY A 27 36.15 7.78 5.65
C GLY A 27 36.26 8.97 6.59
N ARG A 28 35.30 9.15 7.52
CA ARG A 28 35.20 10.33 8.41
C ARG A 28 35.77 10.11 9.82
N THR A 29 36.35 8.96 10.08
CA THR A 29 36.81 8.55 11.42
C THR A 29 38.04 9.31 11.90
N LYS A 30 38.95 9.72 11.00
CA LYS A 30 40.20 10.39 11.43
C LYS A 30 39.98 11.74 12.07
N GLU A 31 39.03 12.53 11.53
CA GLU A 31 38.69 13.84 12.08
C GLU A 31 37.91 13.76 13.39
N PHE A 32 37.01 12.79 13.50
CA PHE A 32 36.25 12.56 14.71
C PHE A 32 37.11 12.03 15.84
N LEU A 33 37.99 11.05 15.57
CA LEU A 33 38.92 10.48 16.57
C LEU A 33 39.98 11.46 17.04
N ALA A 34 40.48 12.33 16.19
CA ALA A 34 41.46 13.37 16.59
C ALA A 34 40.88 14.31 17.67
N GLN A 35 39.57 14.51 17.68
CA GLN A 35 38.87 15.29 18.70
C GLN A 35 38.47 14.43 19.93
N GLU A 36 38.23 13.11 19.79
CA GLU A 36 37.56 12.26 20.75
C GLU A 36 38.47 11.31 21.54
N VAL A 37 39.69 10.96 21.02
CA VAL A 37 40.60 10.02 21.70
C VAL A 37 41.15 10.58 23.04
N GLN A 38 40.95 11.84 23.34
CA GLN A 38 41.22 12.42 24.68
C GLN A 38 40.03 12.33 25.63
N LEU A 39 38.88 11.82 25.21
CA LEU A 39 37.58 11.88 25.93
C LEU A 39 37.29 10.63 26.77
N ARG A 40 38.18 10.30 27.71
CA ARG A 40 37.75 9.55 28.92
C ARG A 40 37.09 10.47 29.97
N ASP A 41 37.01 11.77 29.69
CA ASP A 41 36.38 12.78 30.54
C ASP A 41 35.14 13.32 29.81
N TYR A 42 33.97 12.78 30.12
CA TYR A 42 32.68 13.17 29.55
C TYR A 42 32.28 14.62 29.84
N SER A 43 32.97 15.32 30.76
CA SER A 43 32.73 16.74 31.03
C SER A 43 33.18 17.63 29.86
N LYS A 44 33.99 17.09 28.91
CA LYS A 44 34.49 17.80 27.73
C LYS A 44 33.76 17.46 26.42
N VAL A 45 32.70 16.64 26.50
CA VAL A 45 31.89 16.31 25.32
C VAL A 45 31.15 17.57 24.86
N ASN A 46 31.47 18.04 23.66
CA ASN A 46 30.70 19.12 23.05
C ASN A 46 29.34 18.63 22.59
N VAL A 47 28.36 18.67 23.50
CA VAL A 47 26.97 18.23 23.27
C VAL A 47 26.35 18.95 22.07
N ASP A 48 26.74 20.21 21.82
CA ASP A 48 26.17 20.99 20.72
C ASP A 48 26.77 20.56 19.37
N ALA A 49 28.05 20.17 19.34
CA ALA A 49 28.67 19.57 18.15
C ALA A 49 28.03 18.19 17.85
N ILE A 50 27.72 17.41 18.88
CA ILE A 50 26.98 16.13 18.70
C ILE A 50 25.56 16.38 18.22
N LYS A 51 24.85 17.35 18.78
CA LYS A 51 23.51 17.74 18.33
C LYS A 51 23.53 18.25 16.87
N ALA A 52 24.50 19.10 16.52
CA ALA A 52 24.69 19.60 15.16
C ALA A 52 25.01 18.45 14.19
N TYR A 53 25.88 17.52 14.56
CA TYR A 53 26.21 16.34 13.78
C TYR A 53 25.00 15.41 13.63
N VAL A 54 24.25 15.17 14.72
CA VAL A 54 23.00 14.38 14.67
C VAL A 54 21.95 15.08 13.80
N ALA A 55 21.86 16.41 13.87
CA ALA A 55 20.96 17.18 13.02
C ALA A 55 21.40 17.14 11.55
N GLU A 56 22.69 17.27 11.25
CA GLU A 56 23.26 17.13 9.92
C GLU A 56 23.13 15.70 9.38
N ALA A 57 23.42 14.69 10.21
CA ALA A 57 23.20 13.28 9.85
C ALA A 57 21.72 12.94 9.69
N ARG A 58 20.83 13.59 10.44
CA ARG A 58 19.39 13.53 10.22
C ARG A 58 18.99 14.24 8.94
N ALA A 59 19.51 15.44 8.66
CA ALA A 59 19.27 16.17 7.42
C ALA A 59 19.76 15.39 6.18
N ALA A 60 20.97 14.82 6.24
CA ALA A 60 21.50 13.96 5.18
C ALA A 60 20.71 12.63 5.00
N ARG A 61 19.93 12.22 6.01
CA ARG A 61 19.01 11.08 5.94
C ARG A 61 17.64 11.44 5.33
N PHE A 62 17.35 12.72 5.11
CA PHE A 62 16.05 13.18 4.59
C PHE A 62 15.86 12.97 3.07
N GLU A 63 16.77 12.32 2.40
CA GLU A 63 16.50 11.78 1.05
C GLU A 63 15.64 10.50 1.05
N GLY A 64 15.33 9.93 2.22
CA GLY A 64 14.49 8.77 2.46
C GLY A 64 13.93 8.75 3.88
N PHE A 65 13.31 7.66 4.31
CA PHE A 65 12.92 7.39 5.70
C PHE A 65 13.93 6.44 6.37
N TYR A 66 13.91 6.39 7.71
CA TYR A 66 14.74 5.45 8.46
C TYR A 66 14.33 4.00 8.22
N GLY A 67 15.31 3.10 8.17
CA GLY A 67 15.06 1.67 7.97
C GLY A 67 14.72 1.34 6.52
N GLY A 68 13.71 0.48 6.32
CA GLY A 68 13.39 -0.03 4.99
C GLY A 68 14.38 -1.08 4.48
N VAL A 69 14.10 -1.60 3.30
CA VAL A 69 14.93 -2.59 2.60
C VAL A 69 14.96 -2.26 1.10
N HIS A 70 15.91 -2.87 0.38
CA HIS A 70 16.02 -2.77 -1.07
C HIS A 70 15.92 -4.19 -1.66
N PRO A 71 14.71 -4.74 -1.82
CA PRO A 71 14.53 -6.01 -2.52
C PRO A 71 14.89 -5.85 -4.00
N VAL A 72 15.22 -6.96 -4.66
CA VAL A 72 15.36 -6.97 -6.12
C VAL A 72 14.00 -6.62 -6.72
N GLU A 73 13.96 -5.65 -7.63
CA GLU A 73 12.71 -5.05 -8.10
C GLU A 73 11.95 -5.92 -9.08
N ASN A 74 12.66 -6.63 -9.97
CA ASN A 74 12.09 -7.54 -10.99
C ASN A 74 10.92 -6.92 -11.77
N LYS A 75 10.97 -5.60 -12.03
CA LYS A 75 9.93 -4.88 -12.79
C LYS A 75 10.13 -5.00 -14.30
N GLU A 76 11.32 -5.38 -14.73
CA GLU A 76 11.71 -5.59 -16.12
C GLU A 76 10.83 -6.60 -16.87
N TYR A 77 10.15 -7.49 -16.13
CA TYR A 77 9.20 -8.43 -16.76
C TYR A 77 8.01 -7.73 -17.42
N THR A 78 7.58 -6.56 -16.92
CA THR A 78 6.32 -5.92 -17.37
C THR A 78 6.37 -4.40 -17.47
N GLU A 79 7.40 -3.71 -16.97
CA GLU A 79 7.44 -2.23 -16.92
C GLU A 79 7.33 -1.58 -18.31
N ALA A 80 7.95 -2.19 -19.34
CA ALA A 80 7.89 -1.72 -20.73
C ALA A 80 6.62 -2.17 -21.48
N MET A 81 5.79 -3.01 -20.87
CA MET A 81 4.61 -3.58 -21.54
C MET A 81 3.42 -2.65 -21.39
N ALA A 82 2.89 -2.15 -22.51
CA ALA A 82 1.68 -1.36 -22.56
C ALA A 82 0.49 -2.14 -21.97
N LEU A 83 -0.47 -1.39 -21.44
CA LEU A 83 -1.70 -1.95 -20.90
C LEU A 83 -2.53 -2.61 -22.00
N GLN A 84 -3.00 -3.82 -21.73
CA GLN A 84 -3.88 -4.57 -22.62
C GLN A 84 -5.27 -4.72 -22.00
N LYS A 85 -6.30 -4.74 -22.86
CA LYS A 85 -7.64 -5.09 -22.40
C LYS A 85 -7.70 -6.61 -22.20
N PHE A 86 -8.09 -7.05 -21.02
CA PHE A 86 -8.28 -8.47 -20.74
C PHE A 86 -9.53 -9.00 -21.47
N PRO A 87 -9.50 -10.20 -22.07
CA PRO A 87 -10.67 -10.83 -22.64
C PRO A 87 -11.81 -10.98 -21.62
N GLU A 88 -13.03 -10.90 -22.08
CA GLU A 88 -14.18 -11.00 -21.20
C GLU A 88 -14.52 -12.45 -20.89
N PRO A 89 -14.56 -12.87 -19.61
CA PRO A 89 -14.95 -14.22 -19.25
C PRO A 89 -16.45 -14.45 -19.41
N ASP A 90 -16.85 -15.73 -19.54
CA ASP A 90 -18.27 -16.12 -19.62
C ASP A 90 -19.02 -15.90 -18.30
N THR A 91 -18.32 -15.99 -17.18
CA THR A 91 -18.90 -15.88 -15.84
C THR A 91 -17.97 -15.09 -14.93
N VAL A 92 -18.55 -14.24 -14.09
CA VAL A 92 -17.82 -13.49 -13.06
C VAL A 92 -18.42 -13.71 -11.68
N ILE A 93 -17.56 -13.64 -10.68
CA ILE A 93 -17.91 -13.76 -9.26
C ILE A 93 -17.56 -12.43 -8.58
N ILE A 94 -18.56 -11.67 -8.17
CA ILE A 94 -18.38 -10.35 -7.56
C ILE A 94 -18.62 -10.43 -6.07
N PRO A 95 -17.56 -10.44 -5.22
CA PRO A 95 -17.75 -10.50 -3.76
C PRO A 95 -18.39 -9.23 -3.20
N LEU A 96 -19.23 -9.38 -2.20
CA LEU A 96 -19.90 -8.27 -1.52
C LEU A 96 -19.04 -7.64 -0.40
N ALA A 97 -17.88 -8.20 -0.12
CA ALA A 97 -16.95 -7.77 0.93
C ALA A 97 -15.59 -7.28 0.37
N MET A 98 -15.60 -6.42 -0.64
CA MET A 98 -14.40 -5.90 -1.32
C MET A 98 -13.79 -4.64 -0.69
N HIS A 99 -14.15 -4.33 0.57
CA HIS A 99 -13.66 -3.16 1.30
C HIS A 99 -13.54 -3.44 2.80
N ILE A 100 -12.89 -2.53 3.53
CA ILE A 100 -12.89 -2.53 5.00
C ILE A 100 -14.27 -2.07 5.48
N GLY A 101 -14.78 -2.74 6.51
CA GLY A 101 -16.11 -2.52 7.07
C GLY A 101 -17.04 -3.70 6.83
N ALA A 102 -18.34 -3.51 7.06
CA ALA A 102 -19.34 -4.54 6.87
C ALA A 102 -19.53 -4.86 5.37
N PRO A 103 -19.74 -6.13 5.00
CA PRO A 103 -20.09 -6.50 3.63
C PRO A 103 -21.33 -5.74 3.13
N ALA A 104 -21.37 -5.43 1.84
CA ALA A 104 -22.56 -4.84 1.21
C ALA A 104 -23.72 -5.82 1.17
N ASN A 105 -24.96 -5.34 1.25
CA ASN A 105 -26.14 -6.14 1.14
C ASN A 105 -26.59 -6.28 -0.33
N PRO A 106 -26.77 -7.49 -0.87
CA PRO A 106 -27.25 -7.68 -2.25
C PRO A 106 -28.66 -7.11 -2.42
N ILE A 107 -28.90 -6.47 -3.57
CA ILE A 107 -30.21 -5.95 -3.99
C ILE A 107 -30.71 -6.65 -5.27
N VAL A 108 -30.00 -7.68 -5.69
CA VAL A 108 -30.33 -8.53 -6.83
C VAL A 108 -30.42 -9.99 -6.39
N GLN A 109 -31.14 -10.80 -7.17
CA GLN A 109 -31.33 -12.24 -6.94
C GLN A 109 -31.09 -13.04 -8.22
N ALA A 110 -31.00 -14.36 -8.09
CA ALA A 110 -30.89 -15.25 -9.25
C ALA A 110 -32.06 -15.07 -10.21
N GLY A 111 -31.75 -14.94 -11.49
CA GLY A 111 -32.72 -14.67 -12.57
C GLY A 111 -32.80 -13.20 -12.98
N ASP A 112 -32.28 -12.26 -12.19
CA ASP A 112 -32.26 -10.84 -12.54
C ASP A 112 -31.30 -10.59 -13.70
N THR A 113 -31.67 -9.66 -14.60
CA THR A 113 -30.78 -9.14 -15.62
C THR A 113 -30.12 -7.87 -15.11
N VAL A 114 -28.78 -7.78 -15.27
CA VAL A 114 -27.99 -6.62 -14.84
C VAL A 114 -27.19 -6.04 -15.99
N LYS A 115 -26.82 -4.76 -15.87
CA LYS A 115 -26.05 -4.00 -16.85
C LYS A 115 -24.71 -3.56 -16.25
N VAL A 116 -23.74 -3.23 -17.10
CA VAL A 116 -22.45 -2.69 -16.67
C VAL A 116 -22.65 -1.38 -15.90
N GLY A 117 -22.11 -1.30 -14.70
CA GLY A 117 -22.24 -0.12 -13.84
C GLY A 117 -23.52 -0.07 -13.00
N GLN A 118 -24.44 -1.01 -13.18
CA GLN A 118 -25.64 -1.11 -12.35
C GLN A 118 -25.26 -1.48 -10.91
N LYS A 119 -25.82 -0.80 -9.90
CA LYS A 119 -25.66 -1.16 -8.51
C LYS A 119 -26.32 -2.51 -8.23
N ILE A 120 -25.58 -3.45 -7.65
CA ILE A 120 -26.03 -4.81 -7.33
C ILE A 120 -26.02 -5.09 -5.82
N ALA A 121 -25.38 -4.21 -5.03
CA ALA A 121 -25.44 -4.28 -3.58
C ALA A 121 -25.27 -2.89 -2.95
N GLU A 122 -26.03 -2.67 -1.87
CA GLU A 122 -25.99 -1.45 -1.07
C GLU A 122 -24.94 -1.53 0.03
N GLN A 123 -24.30 -0.38 0.33
CA GLN A 123 -23.38 -0.32 1.44
C GLN A 123 -24.10 -0.50 2.78
N VAL A 124 -23.37 -1.06 3.76
CA VAL A 124 -23.83 -1.22 5.14
C VAL A 124 -22.96 -0.34 6.05
N GLY A 125 -23.62 0.49 6.86
CA GLY A 125 -22.96 1.36 7.82
C GLY A 125 -22.19 2.53 7.20
N PHE A 126 -21.49 3.28 8.06
CA PHE A 126 -20.69 4.44 7.62
C PHE A 126 -19.41 4.03 6.89
N VAL A 127 -18.70 3.00 7.37
CA VAL A 127 -17.52 2.46 6.67
C VAL A 127 -17.96 1.34 5.77
N GLY A 128 -18.21 1.63 4.50
CA GLY A 128 -18.68 0.68 3.50
C GLY A 128 -18.65 1.30 2.10
N ALA A 129 -18.95 0.51 1.10
CA ALA A 129 -19.09 0.96 -0.28
C ALA A 129 -20.11 0.09 -1.03
N PRO A 130 -20.94 0.65 -1.91
CA PRO A 130 -21.81 -0.14 -2.77
C PRO A 130 -20.98 -0.96 -3.76
N VAL A 131 -21.60 -2.01 -4.29
CA VAL A 131 -21.01 -2.87 -5.30
C VAL A 131 -21.81 -2.76 -6.60
N HIS A 132 -21.09 -2.69 -7.71
CA HIS A 132 -21.67 -2.54 -9.04
C HIS A 132 -21.30 -3.72 -9.92
N SER A 133 -22.17 -4.04 -10.87
CA SER A 133 -21.89 -5.06 -11.87
C SER A 133 -20.80 -4.58 -12.85
N SER A 134 -19.82 -5.44 -13.07
CA SER A 134 -18.76 -5.21 -14.05
C SER A 134 -19.12 -5.68 -15.45
N PHE A 135 -20.20 -6.46 -15.58
CA PHE A 135 -20.71 -7.01 -16.84
C PHE A 135 -22.21 -6.81 -16.99
N SER A 136 -22.70 -6.84 -18.24
CA SER A 136 -24.12 -7.09 -18.52
C SER A 136 -24.36 -8.59 -18.61
N GLY A 137 -25.52 -9.02 -18.15
CA GLY A 137 -25.87 -10.43 -18.18
C GLY A 137 -26.93 -10.83 -17.18
N THR A 138 -26.97 -12.12 -16.82
CA THR A 138 -27.95 -12.67 -15.89
C THR A 138 -27.27 -13.08 -14.58
N VAL A 139 -27.81 -12.66 -13.45
CA VAL A 139 -27.43 -13.17 -12.14
C VAL A 139 -27.85 -14.63 -12.05
N ILE A 140 -26.89 -15.54 -11.96
CA ILE A 140 -27.17 -16.98 -11.87
C ILE A 140 -27.21 -17.47 -10.43
N ALA A 141 -26.52 -16.79 -9.51
CA ALA A 141 -26.53 -17.11 -8.08
C ALA A 141 -26.16 -15.89 -7.21
N VAL A 142 -26.62 -15.91 -5.96
CA VAL A 142 -26.12 -15.06 -4.87
C VAL A 142 -25.78 -16.01 -3.72
N GLU A 143 -24.50 -16.36 -3.59
CA GLU A 143 -24.04 -17.44 -2.73
C GLU A 143 -22.61 -17.23 -2.22
N PRO A 144 -22.17 -17.99 -1.19
CA PRO A 144 -20.81 -17.91 -0.67
C PRO A 144 -19.77 -18.43 -1.66
N HIS A 145 -18.69 -17.65 -1.88
CA HIS A 145 -17.52 -18.05 -2.66
C HIS A 145 -16.22 -17.80 -1.89
N THR A 146 -15.10 -18.34 -2.39
CA THR A 146 -13.76 -18.07 -1.85
C THR A 146 -13.33 -16.67 -2.24
N HIS A 147 -12.91 -15.87 -1.24
CA HIS A 147 -12.38 -14.53 -1.43
C HIS A 147 -10.85 -14.57 -1.31
N PRO A 148 -10.08 -13.89 -2.19
CA PRO A 148 -8.62 -14.00 -2.23
C PRO A 148 -7.92 -13.67 -0.90
N ASN A 149 -8.49 -12.77 -0.10
CA ASN A 149 -7.86 -12.31 1.15
C ASN A 149 -8.62 -12.68 2.43
N LYS A 150 -9.87 -13.18 2.32
CA LYS A 150 -10.72 -13.51 3.49
C LYS A 150 -11.04 -15.01 3.59
N GLY A 151 -10.62 -15.79 2.59
CA GLY A 151 -10.91 -17.22 2.53
C GLY A 151 -12.35 -17.53 2.09
N PRO A 152 -12.83 -18.75 2.34
CA PRO A 152 -14.13 -19.21 1.89
C PRO A 152 -15.30 -18.54 2.64
N GLY A 153 -16.49 -18.62 2.06
CA GLY A 153 -17.75 -18.21 2.70
C GLY A 153 -18.13 -16.75 2.54
N VAL A 154 -17.51 -16.01 1.63
CA VAL A 154 -17.89 -14.62 1.35
C VAL A 154 -19.03 -14.57 0.34
N MET A 155 -20.17 -13.98 0.76
CA MET A 155 -21.32 -13.77 -0.14
C MET A 155 -20.89 -13.01 -1.39
N SER A 156 -21.28 -13.53 -2.54
CA SER A 156 -20.92 -13.03 -3.86
C SER A 156 -22.09 -13.09 -4.81
N VAL A 157 -22.12 -12.19 -5.79
CA VAL A 157 -23.06 -12.23 -6.92
C VAL A 157 -22.35 -12.87 -8.09
N VAL A 158 -22.92 -13.95 -8.63
CA VAL A 158 -22.41 -14.67 -9.80
C VAL A 158 -23.22 -14.24 -11.01
N ILE A 159 -22.53 -13.71 -12.03
CA ILE A 159 -23.17 -13.18 -13.24
C ILE A 159 -22.64 -13.95 -14.46
N LYS A 160 -23.56 -14.50 -15.24
CA LYS A 160 -23.25 -15.02 -16.57
C LYS A 160 -23.27 -13.86 -17.56
N ASN A 161 -22.12 -13.60 -18.18
CA ASN A 161 -21.93 -12.54 -19.16
C ASN A 161 -22.79 -12.83 -20.42
N ASP A 162 -23.44 -11.82 -20.96
CA ASP A 162 -24.24 -11.91 -22.21
C ASP A 162 -23.44 -11.45 -23.44
N GLY A 163 -22.18 -11.00 -23.25
CA GLY A 163 -21.29 -10.51 -24.28
C GLY A 163 -21.68 -9.18 -24.92
N LYS A 164 -22.75 -8.52 -24.45
CA LYS A 164 -23.27 -7.29 -25.06
C LYS A 164 -22.65 -6.02 -24.46
N ASN A 165 -22.11 -6.08 -23.24
CA ASN A 165 -21.60 -4.93 -22.51
C ASN A 165 -22.61 -3.75 -22.45
N THR A 166 -23.88 -4.07 -22.27
CA THR A 166 -24.91 -3.04 -22.14
C THR A 166 -24.67 -2.23 -20.89
N ILE A 167 -24.46 -0.93 -21.07
CA ILE A 167 -24.21 0.02 -19.97
C ILE A 167 -25.54 0.42 -19.33
N ASP A 168 -25.52 0.53 -18.00
CA ASP A 168 -26.68 0.97 -17.22
C ASP A 168 -26.98 2.46 -17.47
N GLU A 169 -28.24 2.84 -17.46
CA GLU A 169 -28.71 4.21 -17.73
C GLU A 169 -28.22 5.22 -16.66
N SER A 170 -27.89 4.75 -15.48
CA SER A 170 -27.31 5.59 -14.39
C SER A 170 -25.84 5.98 -14.64
N VAL A 171 -25.19 5.36 -15.63
CA VAL A 171 -23.83 5.69 -16.04
C VAL A 171 -23.85 6.84 -17.01
N GLN A 172 -23.87 8.05 -16.46
CA GLN A 172 -23.87 9.31 -17.22
C GLN A 172 -22.81 10.25 -16.65
N PRO A 173 -22.08 11.01 -17.49
CA PRO A 173 -21.18 12.06 -17.03
C PRO A 173 -21.88 13.04 -16.09
N TYR A 174 -21.18 13.48 -15.08
CA TYR A 174 -21.62 14.58 -14.23
C TYR A 174 -21.26 15.94 -14.87
N LYS A 175 -21.72 17.01 -14.26
CA LYS A 175 -21.32 18.37 -14.64
C LYS A 175 -19.80 18.57 -14.47
N PRO A 176 -19.21 19.58 -15.14
CA PRO A 176 -17.78 19.87 -15.04
C PRO A 176 -17.32 20.01 -13.59
N LEU A 177 -16.06 19.61 -13.31
CA LEU A 177 -15.49 19.62 -11.95
C LEU A 177 -15.61 21.00 -11.28
N GLU A 178 -15.45 22.06 -12.06
CA GLU A 178 -15.53 23.45 -11.61
C GLU A 178 -16.91 23.80 -11.03
N GLU A 179 -17.97 23.18 -11.52
CA GLU A 179 -19.36 23.39 -11.11
C GLU A 179 -19.82 22.46 -9.97
N LEU A 180 -19.06 21.40 -9.68
CA LEU A 180 -19.36 20.47 -8.59
C LEU A 180 -19.01 21.10 -7.24
N THR A 181 -19.87 20.95 -6.25
CA THR A 181 -19.56 21.25 -4.85
C THR A 181 -18.74 20.13 -4.22
N ALA A 182 -18.10 20.41 -3.07
CA ALA A 182 -17.37 19.40 -2.29
C ALA A 182 -18.26 18.19 -1.93
N ASP A 183 -19.47 18.44 -1.43
CA ASP A 183 -20.41 17.39 -1.05
C ASP A 183 -20.85 16.54 -2.26
N GLU A 184 -21.12 17.15 -3.40
CA GLU A 184 -21.46 16.41 -4.63
C GLU A 184 -20.31 15.50 -5.07
N ILE A 185 -19.05 15.95 -5.00
CA ILE A 185 -17.88 15.11 -5.33
C ILE A 185 -17.82 13.92 -4.37
N ILE A 186 -17.99 14.15 -3.08
CA ILE A 186 -17.94 13.09 -2.05
C ILE A 186 -19.07 12.09 -2.26
N ASP A 187 -20.28 12.57 -2.59
CA ASP A 187 -21.43 11.70 -2.84
C ASP A 187 -21.26 10.88 -4.13
N ILE A 188 -20.68 11.45 -5.19
CA ILE A 188 -20.31 10.71 -6.40
C ILE A 188 -19.30 9.60 -6.06
N VAL A 189 -18.22 9.91 -5.33
CA VAL A 189 -17.19 8.94 -4.93
C VAL A 189 -17.79 7.81 -4.11
N LYS A 190 -18.73 8.13 -3.21
CA LYS A 190 -19.46 7.16 -2.40
C LYS A 190 -20.36 6.29 -3.28
N GLU A 191 -21.24 6.89 -4.06
CA GLU A 191 -22.25 6.19 -4.87
C GLU A 191 -21.62 5.30 -5.94
N LYS A 192 -20.49 5.73 -6.54
CA LYS A 192 -19.73 4.94 -7.51
C LYS A 192 -18.83 3.87 -6.87
N GLY A 193 -18.92 3.67 -5.56
CA GLY A 193 -18.27 2.58 -4.85
C GLY A 193 -16.73 2.66 -4.88
N ILE A 194 -16.16 3.87 -4.93
CA ILE A 194 -14.70 4.06 -4.99
C ILE A 194 -14.07 3.73 -3.65
N VAL A 195 -13.09 2.84 -3.67
CA VAL A 195 -12.26 2.46 -2.53
C VAL A 195 -10.79 2.66 -2.83
N GLY A 196 -9.94 2.67 -1.80
CA GLY A 196 -8.50 2.73 -1.98
C GLY A 196 -7.98 1.51 -2.75
N MET A 197 -7.32 1.74 -3.89
CA MET A 197 -6.86 0.68 -4.79
C MET A 197 -5.40 0.26 -4.56
N GLY A 198 -4.72 0.86 -3.59
CA GLY A 198 -3.34 0.53 -3.18
C GLY A 198 -3.23 -0.64 -2.18
N GLY A 199 -4.28 -1.45 -2.00
CA GLY A 199 -4.26 -2.67 -1.17
C GLY A 199 -5.31 -2.74 -0.06
N ALA A 200 -5.40 -1.74 0.81
CA ALA A 200 -6.26 -1.79 2.00
C ALA A 200 -7.77 -1.64 1.72
N THR A 201 -8.17 -1.21 0.54
CA THR A 201 -9.57 -1.05 0.10
C THR A 201 -10.46 -0.25 1.06
N PHE A 202 -9.90 0.77 1.72
CA PHE A 202 -10.68 1.66 2.58
C PHE A 202 -11.59 2.55 1.73
N PRO A 203 -12.88 2.75 2.10
CA PRO A 203 -13.81 3.59 1.34
C PRO A 203 -13.30 5.02 1.18
N THR A 204 -13.12 5.47 -0.06
CA THR A 204 -12.45 6.75 -0.35
C THR A 204 -13.23 7.95 0.14
N TYR A 205 -14.57 7.92 0.05
CA TYR A 205 -15.41 9.02 0.51
C TYR A 205 -15.26 9.30 2.02
N VAL A 206 -14.90 8.28 2.82
CA VAL A 206 -14.63 8.47 4.26
C VAL A 206 -13.35 9.27 4.47
N LYS A 207 -12.32 9.03 3.65
CA LYS A 207 -11.09 9.84 3.64
C LYS A 207 -11.34 11.29 3.24
N LEU A 208 -12.34 11.53 2.37
CA LEU A 208 -12.75 12.84 1.91
C LEU A 208 -13.73 13.56 2.87
N LYS A 209 -14.07 12.95 4.02
CA LYS A 209 -14.80 13.57 5.13
C LYS A 209 -13.95 13.58 6.41
N PRO A 210 -12.77 14.22 6.39
CA PRO A 210 -11.79 14.10 7.48
C PRO A 210 -12.23 14.78 8.78
N GLY A 211 -13.19 15.72 8.73
CA GLY A 211 -13.62 16.53 9.85
C GLY A 211 -12.55 17.49 10.41
N LYS A 212 -11.47 17.70 9.65
CA LYS A 212 -10.30 18.52 9.99
C LYS A 212 -9.80 19.22 8.73
N PRO A 213 -9.12 20.39 8.87
CA PRO A 213 -8.43 21.03 7.74
C PRO A 213 -7.38 20.09 7.13
N ILE A 214 -7.31 20.07 5.83
CA ILE A 214 -6.34 19.29 5.06
C ILE A 214 -5.44 20.24 4.30
N ASP A 215 -4.13 20.11 4.50
CA ASP A 215 -3.13 20.96 3.83
C ASP A 215 -2.73 20.39 2.46
N ALA A 216 -2.77 19.06 2.31
CA ALA A 216 -2.36 18.43 1.06
C ALA A 216 -3.08 17.10 0.78
N ILE A 217 -3.38 16.87 -0.52
CA ILE A 217 -3.68 15.54 -1.05
C ILE A 217 -2.40 14.94 -1.61
N LEU A 218 -2.05 13.75 -1.15
CA LEU A 218 -0.86 13.02 -1.56
C LEU A 218 -1.25 11.81 -2.40
N ILE A 219 -0.82 11.78 -3.66
CA ILE A 219 -1.01 10.62 -4.53
C ILE A 219 0.22 9.73 -4.43
N ASN A 220 -0.03 8.50 -4.05
CA ASN A 220 0.97 7.45 -3.98
C ASN A 220 1.15 6.80 -5.36
N GLY A 221 2.21 7.16 -6.04
CA GLY A 221 2.72 6.56 -7.28
C GLY A 221 4.03 5.78 -7.06
N SER A 222 4.38 5.47 -5.80
CA SER A 222 5.63 4.76 -5.48
C SER A 222 5.67 3.38 -6.13
N GLU A 223 4.61 2.57 -5.92
CA GLU A 223 4.58 1.17 -6.35
C GLU A 223 5.86 0.42 -5.93
N CYS A 224 6.17 0.49 -4.62
CA CYS A 224 7.40 -0.05 -4.04
C CYS A 224 7.44 -1.59 -3.92
N GLU A 225 6.32 -2.29 -4.14
CA GLU A 225 6.30 -3.75 -4.20
C GLU A 225 7.06 -4.23 -5.44
N PRO A 226 8.02 -5.18 -5.30
CA PRO A 226 8.68 -5.78 -6.45
C PRO A 226 7.69 -6.45 -7.40
N TYR A 227 8.10 -6.62 -8.64
CA TYR A 227 7.35 -7.21 -9.77
C TYR A 227 6.17 -6.37 -10.27
N LEU A 228 5.52 -5.57 -9.44
CA LEU A 228 4.30 -4.85 -9.80
C LEU A 228 4.62 -3.61 -10.64
N THR A 229 3.84 -3.41 -11.71
CA THR A 229 3.95 -2.28 -12.64
C THR A 229 2.59 -1.69 -13.03
N ALA A 230 1.52 -2.08 -12.31
CA ALA A 230 0.16 -1.62 -12.57
C ALA A 230 0.01 -0.10 -12.40
N ASP A 231 0.53 0.47 -11.29
CA ASP A 231 0.45 1.91 -11.05
C ASP A 231 1.41 2.68 -11.98
N HIS A 232 2.57 2.11 -12.34
CA HIS A 232 3.47 2.67 -13.35
C HIS A 232 2.73 2.82 -14.69
N ARG A 233 2.05 1.78 -15.16
CA ARG A 233 1.27 1.84 -16.41
C ARG A 233 0.10 2.81 -16.32
N VAL A 234 -0.59 2.88 -15.18
CA VAL A 234 -1.66 3.86 -14.96
C VAL A 234 -1.11 5.29 -15.05
N MET A 235 0.08 5.57 -14.51
CA MET A 235 0.71 6.89 -14.65
C MET A 235 1.06 7.23 -16.09
N LEU A 236 1.52 6.26 -16.88
CA LEU A 236 1.90 6.50 -18.28
C LEU A 236 0.68 6.62 -19.21
N GLU A 237 -0.39 5.87 -18.97
CA GLU A 237 -1.51 5.78 -19.90
C GLU A 237 -2.73 6.60 -19.49
N TYR A 238 -2.83 7.01 -18.21
CA TYR A 238 -3.94 7.77 -17.64
C TYR A 238 -3.48 8.97 -16.81
N ALA A 239 -2.37 9.62 -17.22
CA ALA A 239 -1.82 10.78 -16.51
C ALA A 239 -2.85 11.90 -16.29
N ASP A 240 -3.60 12.26 -17.30
CA ASP A 240 -4.63 13.32 -17.24
C ASP A 240 -5.77 12.93 -16.28
N ASP A 241 -6.18 11.66 -16.28
CA ASP A 241 -7.20 11.15 -15.36
C ASP A 241 -6.73 11.17 -13.89
N ILE A 242 -5.46 10.85 -13.63
CA ILE A 242 -4.87 10.95 -12.26
C ILE A 242 -4.90 12.40 -11.78
N ILE A 243 -4.49 13.35 -12.62
CA ILE A 243 -4.49 14.77 -12.28
C ILE A 243 -5.91 15.28 -12.06
N PHE A 244 -6.86 14.88 -12.90
CA PHE A 244 -8.27 15.22 -12.71
C PHE A 244 -8.79 14.70 -11.36
N GLY A 245 -8.54 13.43 -11.05
CA GLY A 245 -8.95 12.82 -9.76
C GLY A 245 -8.28 13.49 -8.56
N LEU A 246 -7.00 13.87 -8.68
CA LEU A 246 -6.30 14.64 -7.64
C LEU A 246 -6.99 15.99 -7.41
N ARG A 247 -7.29 16.74 -8.47
CA ARG A 247 -8.00 18.03 -8.40
C ARG A 247 -9.39 17.87 -7.78
N ALA A 248 -10.10 16.81 -8.13
CA ALA A 248 -11.41 16.50 -7.52
C ALA A 248 -11.28 16.25 -6.01
N MET A 249 -10.27 15.47 -5.58
CA MET A 249 -10.02 15.24 -4.16
C MET A 249 -9.60 16.52 -3.43
N MET A 250 -8.73 17.35 -4.03
CA MET A 250 -8.36 18.66 -3.47
C MET A 250 -9.60 19.53 -3.24
N LYS A 251 -10.47 19.63 -4.25
CA LYS A 251 -11.71 20.40 -4.13
C LYS A 251 -12.66 19.84 -3.07
N ALA A 252 -12.77 18.51 -2.96
CA ALA A 252 -13.66 17.85 -2.01
C ALA A 252 -13.31 18.14 -0.53
N VAL A 253 -12.04 18.42 -0.21
CA VAL A 253 -11.57 18.68 1.17
C VAL A 253 -10.98 20.09 1.33
N ASP A 254 -11.09 20.96 0.32
CA ASP A 254 -10.53 22.30 0.29
C ASP A 254 -9.00 22.32 0.55
N ALA A 255 -8.28 21.35 -0.02
CA ALA A 255 -6.83 21.25 0.16
C ALA A 255 -6.11 22.18 -0.82
N PRO A 256 -5.19 23.04 -0.34
CA PRO A 256 -4.48 23.99 -1.18
C PRO A 256 -3.40 23.34 -2.07
N GLU A 257 -2.88 22.16 -1.71
CA GLU A 257 -1.76 21.52 -2.40
C GLU A 257 -2.08 20.07 -2.79
N GLY A 258 -1.63 19.68 -4.00
CA GLY A 258 -1.60 18.30 -4.47
C GLY A 258 -0.16 17.85 -4.74
N VAL A 259 0.21 16.65 -4.27
CA VAL A 259 1.54 16.10 -4.51
C VAL A 259 1.42 14.67 -5.02
N ILE A 260 2.14 14.35 -6.10
CA ILE A 260 2.24 13.00 -6.62
C ILE A 260 3.65 12.51 -6.34
N LEU A 261 3.82 11.49 -5.49
CA LEU A 261 5.11 10.89 -5.20
C LEU A 261 5.34 9.70 -6.14
N ILE A 262 6.51 9.70 -6.80
CA ILE A 262 6.92 8.65 -7.74
C ILE A 262 8.36 8.26 -7.40
N GLU A 263 8.69 6.96 -7.37
CA GLU A 263 10.05 6.48 -7.16
C GLU A 263 10.92 6.68 -8.40
N ASP A 264 12.23 6.92 -8.20
CA ASP A 264 13.21 7.25 -9.24
C ASP A 264 13.52 6.08 -10.21
N ASN A 265 13.04 4.89 -9.92
CA ASN A 265 13.03 3.76 -10.85
C ASN A 265 11.97 3.88 -11.97
N LYS A 266 11.20 4.97 -12.02
CA LYS A 266 10.18 5.26 -13.05
C LYS A 266 10.44 6.63 -13.69
N PRO A 267 11.61 6.82 -14.36
CA PRO A 267 11.99 8.12 -14.91
C PRO A 267 11.04 8.62 -16.01
N ASP A 268 10.47 7.72 -16.78
CA ASP A 268 9.46 7.99 -17.81
C ASP A 268 8.16 8.53 -17.21
N ALA A 269 7.67 7.91 -16.13
CA ALA A 269 6.49 8.40 -15.42
C ALA A 269 6.76 9.76 -14.74
N ILE A 270 7.95 9.96 -14.14
CA ILE A 270 8.33 11.25 -13.56
C ILE A 270 8.33 12.34 -14.65
N ALA A 271 8.94 12.08 -15.81
CA ALA A 271 9.01 13.02 -16.91
C ALA A 271 7.61 13.39 -17.40
N LEU A 272 6.78 12.40 -17.73
CA LEU A 272 5.42 12.60 -18.24
C LEU A 272 4.55 13.34 -17.21
N MET A 273 4.52 12.88 -15.96
CA MET A 273 3.69 13.49 -14.92
C MET A 273 4.14 14.91 -14.61
N THR A 274 5.45 15.21 -14.67
CA THR A 274 5.98 16.58 -14.50
C THR A 274 5.49 17.50 -15.63
N GLU A 275 5.51 17.05 -16.88
CA GLU A 275 4.95 17.78 -18.01
C GLU A 275 3.45 18.05 -17.82
N LYS A 276 2.69 17.03 -17.43
CA LYS A 276 1.25 17.09 -17.28
C LYS A 276 0.77 17.98 -16.13
N VAL A 277 1.54 18.07 -15.03
CA VAL A 277 1.19 18.97 -13.91
C VAL A 277 1.64 20.41 -14.12
N ALA A 278 2.49 20.70 -15.11
CA ALA A 278 3.03 22.04 -15.34
C ALA A 278 1.99 23.18 -15.45
N PRO A 279 0.76 22.96 -15.97
CA PRO A 279 -0.29 23.98 -15.97
C PRO A 279 -0.90 24.30 -14.59
N TYR A 280 -0.61 23.52 -13.55
CA TYR A 280 -1.25 23.61 -12.23
C TYR A 280 -0.23 24.06 -11.18
N GLU A 281 -0.26 25.33 -10.78
CA GLU A 281 0.69 25.91 -9.84
C GLU A 281 0.68 25.24 -8.44
N ASN A 282 -0.44 24.64 -8.06
CA ASN A 282 -0.66 24.01 -6.76
C ASN A 282 -0.54 22.48 -6.78
N ILE A 283 0.00 21.91 -7.87
CA ILE A 283 0.28 20.47 -7.98
C ILE A 283 1.74 20.28 -8.35
N ARG A 284 2.44 19.40 -7.62
CA ARG A 284 3.85 19.08 -7.89
C ARG A 284 4.13 17.60 -7.89
N ILE A 285 5.22 17.22 -8.54
CA ILE A 285 5.80 15.88 -8.47
C ILE A 285 6.88 15.85 -7.39
N CYS A 286 6.87 14.79 -6.59
CA CYS A 286 7.93 14.46 -5.63
C CYS A 286 8.63 13.19 -6.10
N ALA A 287 9.79 13.32 -6.73
CA ALA A 287 10.64 12.18 -7.03
C ALA A 287 11.31 11.67 -5.75
N ALA A 288 11.15 10.37 -5.46
CA ALA A 288 11.70 9.74 -4.28
C ALA A 288 12.71 8.66 -4.68
N LYS A 289 13.73 8.41 -3.84
CA LYS A 289 14.62 7.26 -4.05
C LYS A 289 13.85 5.96 -3.83
N THR A 290 14.06 5.00 -4.72
CA THR A 290 13.48 3.67 -4.61
C THR A 290 13.91 3.01 -3.31
N GLN A 291 12.96 2.77 -2.42
CA GLN A 291 13.17 2.16 -1.11
C GLN A 291 11.87 1.55 -0.60
N TYR A 292 11.89 0.27 -0.28
CA TYR A 292 10.72 -0.37 0.31
C TYR A 292 10.66 -0.14 1.84
N PRO A 293 9.54 0.28 2.45
CA PRO A 293 8.21 0.51 1.87
C PRO A 293 7.85 2.01 1.71
N GLU A 294 8.39 2.70 0.71
CA GLU A 294 8.11 4.12 0.43
C GLU A 294 6.60 4.40 0.25
N GLY A 295 5.88 3.45 -0.38
CA GLY A 295 4.44 3.53 -0.58
C GLY A 295 3.60 3.38 0.68
N ALA A 296 4.18 3.09 1.84
CA ALA A 296 3.43 3.08 3.10
C ALA A 296 2.99 4.50 3.47
N GLU A 297 1.69 4.69 3.73
CA GLU A 297 1.05 5.99 3.94
C GLU A 297 1.81 6.90 4.92
N LYS A 298 2.29 6.36 6.06
CA LYS A 298 3.06 7.13 7.05
C LYS A 298 4.44 7.51 6.56
N MET A 299 5.09 6.65 5.76
CA MET A 299 6.41 6.92 5.18
C MET A 299 6.31 7.99 4.09
N LEU A 300 5.32 7.88 3.23
CA LEU A 300 5.01 8.86 2.20
C LEU A 300 4.74 10.26 2.79
N ILE A 301 3.91 10.35 3.85
CA ILE A 301 3.66 11.63 4.55
C ILE A 301 4.96 12.21 5.11
N LYS A 302 5.78 11.38 5.77
CA LYS A 302 7.06 11.81 6.32
C LYS A 302 8.00 12.32 5.23
N LYS A 303 8.05 11.63 4.08
CA LYS A 303 8.86 12.00 2.92
C LYS A 303 8.42 13.31 2.29
N VAL A 304 7.13 13.44 1.98
CA VAL A 304 6.59 14.58 1.21
C VAL A 304 6.43 15.83 2.07
N MET A 305 5.92 15.67 3.30
CA MET A 305 5.51 16.77 4.17
C MET A 305 6.45 17.00 5.37
N GLY A 306 7.43 16.11 5.60
CA GLY A 306 8.27 16.14 6.79
C GLY A 306 7.51 15.87 8.09
N ARG A 307 6.22 15.47 8.02
CA ARG A 307 5.35 15.27 9.20
C ARG A 307 5.34 13.81 9.60
N GLN A 308 5.24 13.56 10.90
CA GLN A 308 5.10 12.21 11.45
C GLN A 308 3.69 12.02 12.00
N VAL A 309 2.98 11.00 11.49
CA VAL A 309 1.66 10.61 12.02
C VAL A 309 1.84 9.97 13.40
N PRO A 310 1.29 10.55 14.48
CA PRO A 310 1.44 10.00 15.82
C PRO A 310 0.83 8.60 15.96
N SER A 311 1.25 7.86 16.99
CA SER A 311 0.69 6.55 17.32
C SER A 311 -0.82 6.62 17.51
N GLY A 312 -1.56 5.68 16.92
CA GLY A 312 -3.03 5.64 16.98
C GLY A 312 -3.75 6.73 16.21
N LYS A 313 -3.04 7.65 15.52
CA LYS A 313 -3.62 8.73 14.73
C LYS A 313 -3.66 8.40 13.24
N LEU A 314 -4.43 9.20 12.50
CA LEU A 314 -4.66 9.08 11.07
C LEU A 314 -3.90 10.19 10.30
N PRO A 315 -3.69 10.05 8.99
CA PRO A 315 -3.12 11.08 8.13
C PRO A 315 -3.77 12.46 8.25
N ALA A 316 -5.09 12.51 8.42
CA ALA A 316 -5.83 13.74 8.61
C ALA A 316 -5.43 14.49 9.90
N ASP A 317 -4.91 13.80 10.92
CA ASP A 317 -4.39 14.44 12.15
C ASP A 317 -3.13 15.29 11.91
N VAL A 318 -2.47 15.06 10.76
CA VAL A 318 -1.32 15.83 10.31
C VAL A 318 -1.59 16.60 9.01
N GLY A 319 -2.88 16.84 8.72
CA GLY A 319 -3.31 17.67 7.58
C GLY A 319 -3.15 17.00 6.22
N CYS A 320 -3.14 15.68 6.13
CA CYS A 320 -2.93 14.96 4.89
C CYS A 320 -4.04 13.96 4.56
N VAL A 321 -4.35 13.82 3.28
CA VAL A 321 -5.10 12.66 2.76
C VAL A 321 -4.21 11.97 1.73
N VAL A 322 -4.02 10.67 1.89
CA VAL A 322 -3.24 9.85 0.96
C VAL A 322 -4.16 8.99 0.10
N SER A 323 -3.94 8.99 -1.20
CA SER A 323 -4.67 8.16 -2.17
C SER A 323 -3.69 7.49 -3.14
N ASN A 324 -4.15 6.50 -3.88
CA ASN A 324 -3.33 5.79 -4.88
C ASN A 324 -3.65 6.33 -6.30
N THR A 325 -2.73 6.18 -7.25
CA THR A 325 -2.90 6.60 -8.66
C THR A 325 -4.14 6.00 -9.31
N SER A 326 -4.36 4.69 -9.16
CA SER A 326 -5.53 4.01 -9.69
C SER A 326 -6.84 4.50 -9.04
N THR A 327 -6.81 4.89 -7.76
CA THR A 327 -7.97 5.50 -7.08
C THR A 327 -8.29 6.87 -7.66
N ALA A 328 -7.27 7.68 -7.94
CA ALA A 328 -7.45 8.98 -8.58
C ALA A 328 -8.06 8.83 -9.99
N LYS A 329 -7.55 7.86 -10.77
CA LYS A 329 -8.13 7.51 -12.08
C LYS A 329 -9.59 7.07 -11.95
N ALA A 330 -9.93 6.24 -10.96
CA ALA A 330 -11.31 5.80 -10.74
C ALA A 330 -12.26 6.95 -10.35
N ILE A 331 -11.78 7.96 -9.62
CA ILE A 331 -12.56 9.19 -9.34
C ILE A 331 -12.78 9.99 -10.62
N SER A 332 -11.79 10.07 -11.50
CA SER A 332 -11.93 10.69 -12.82
C SER A 332 -13.04 10.00 -13.64
N ASP A 333 -12.99 8.66 -13.76
CA ASP A 333 -14.02 7.90 -14.46
C ASP A 333 -15.42 8.09 -13.85
N ALA A 334 -15.49 8.14 -12.51
CA ALA A 334 -16.75 8.35 -11.80
C ALA A 334 -17.38 9.71 -12.15
N ILE A 335 -16.60 10.77 -12.23
CA ILE A 335 -17.09 12.13 -12.51
C ILE A 335 -17.28 12.34 -14.02
N GLN A 336 -16.27 12.06 -14.83
CA GLN A 336 -16.25 12.37 -16.26
C GLN A 336 -17.10 11.43 -17.10
N LYS A 337 -17.24 10.16 -16.68
CA LYS A 337 -17.96 9.12 -17.42
C LYS A 337 -19.19 8.60 -16.67
N GLY A 338 -19.35 8.96 -15.40
CA GLY A 338 -20.36 8.38 -14.52
C GLY A 338 -20.13 6.90 -14.20
N MET A 339 -18.95 6.36 -14.54
CA MET A 339 -18.65 4.93 -14.41
C MET A 339 -18.24 4.59 -12.96
N PRO A 340 -18.91 3.64 -12.30
CA PRO A 340 -18.48 3.16 -11.00
C PRO A 340 -17.20 2.31 -11.10
N LEU A 341 -16.60 1.98 -9.95
CA LEU A 341 -15.41 1.15 -9.89
C LEU A 341 -15.73 -0.31 -10.23
N VAL A 342 -15.65 -0.66 -11.51
CA VAL A 342 -15.96 -1.99 -12.06
C VAL A 342 -14.79 -2.67 -12.76
N GLU A 343 -13.67 -1.97 -12.91
CA GLU A 343 -12.45 -2.51 -13.53
C GLU A 343 -11.20 -1.91 -12.88
N ARG A 344 -10.07 -2.54 -13.08
CA ARG A 344 -8.78 -2.05 -12.61
C ARG A 344 -7.62 -2.63 -13.41
N VAL A 345 -6.45 -1.99 -13.32
CA VAL A 345 -5.20 -2.53 -13.86
C VAL A 345 -4.65 -3.59 -12.90
N VAL A 346 -4.24 -4.73 -13.45
CA VAL A 346 -3.62 -5.86 -12.76
C VAL A 346 -2.37 -6.27 -13.51
N THR A 347 -1.24 -6.37 -12.80
CA THR A 347 0.00 -6.96 -13.32
C THR A 347 -0.04 -8.48 -13.12
N VAL A 348 0.18 -9.26 -14.16
CA VAL A 348 0.38 -10.72 -14.08
C VAL A 348 1.83 -11.00 -14.44
N THR A 349 2.64 -11.52 -13.49
CA THR A 349 4.10 -11.53 -13.63
C THR A 349 4.79 -12.54 -12.71
N GLY A 350 6.10 -12.56 -12.72
CA GLY A 350 6.97 -13.45 -11.95
C GLY A 350 7.75 -14.38 -12.86
N GLU A 351 8.79 -14.99 -12.32
CA GLU A 351 9.69 -15.88 -13.06
C GLU A 351 8.98 -17.07 -13.71
N TYR A 352 7.83 -17.44 -13.16
CA TYR A 352 7.06 -18.63 -13.58
C TYR A 352 5.77 -18.32 -14.32
N ILE A 353 5.50 -17.05 -14.67
CA ILE A 353 4.43 -16.73 -15.62
C ILE A 353 5.02 -16.75 -17.03
N LYS A 354 4.43 -17.56 -17.91
CA LYS A 354 4.98 -17.79 -19.27
C LYS A 354 5.00 -16.51 -20.13
N ASN A 355 3.92 -15.74 -20.11
CA ASN A 355 3.76 -14.51 -20.88
C ASN A 355 3.25 -13.42 -19.94
N PRO A 356 4.14 -12.75 -19.17
CA PRO A 356 3.71 -11.71 -18.23
C PRO A 356 3.14 -10.49 -18.96
N GLY A 357 2.35 -9.67 -18.24
CA GLY A 357 1.76 -8.46 -18.83
C GLY A 357 0.96 -7.63 -17.84
N ASN A 358 0.51 -6.46 -18.29
CA ASN A 358 -0.38 -5.57 -17.59
C ASN A 358 -1.74 -5.54 -18.28
N TYR A 359 -2.80 -5.74 -17.51
CA TYR A 359 -4.14 -5.91 -18.07
C TYR A 359 -5.15 -5.00 -17.38
N MET A 360 -6.05 -4.37 -18.17
CA MET A 360 -7.28 -3.81 -17.65
C MET A 360 -8.27 -4.95 -17.46
N VAL A 361 -8.59 -5.26 -16.21
CA VAL A 361 -9.40 -6.40 -15.82
C VAL A 361 -10.67 -5.94 -15.13
N LYS A 362 -11.81 -6.47 -15.56
CA LYS A 362 -13.09 -6.24 -14.90
C LYS A 362 -13.16 -7.00 -13.57
N ILE A 363 -13.70 -6.36 -12.54
CA ILE A 363 -13.84 -6.93 -11.20
C ILE A 363 -14.75 -8.15 -11.26
N GLY A 364 -14.35 -9.22 -10.58
CA GLY A 364 -15.04 -10.50 -10.59
C GLY A 364 -14.46 -11.52 -11.57
N THR A 365 -13.55 -11.12 -12.46
CA THR A 365 -12.80 -12.05 -13.34
C THR A 365 -11.99 -13.02 -12.49
N ASN A 366 -11.99 -14.31 -12.86
CA ASN A 366 -11.29 -15.34 -12.12
C ASN A 366 -9.76 -15.21 -12.32
N VAL A 367 -8.98 -15.41 -11.27
CA VAL A 367 -7.51 -15.38 -11.34
C VAL A 367 -6.98 -16.48 -12.25
N GLN A 368 -7.62 -17.65 -12.29
CA GLN A 368 -7.22 -18.72 -13.19
C GLN A 368 -7.29 -18.29 -14.66
N ASP A 369 -8.34 -17.54 -15.03
CA ASP A 369 -8.47 -17.04 -16.42
C ASP A 369 -7.30 -16.11 -16.80
N LEU A 370 -6.83 -15.28 -15.84
CA LEU A 370 -5.66 -14.42 -16.06
C LEU A 370 -4.38 -15.25 -16.27
N ILE A 371 -4.17 -16.26 -15.42
CA ILE A 371 -3.01 -17.14 -15.50
C ILE A 371 -3.02 -17.90 -16.84
N ASP A 372 -4.16 -18.45 -17.24
CA ASP A 372 -4.32 -19.20 -18.48
C ASP A 372 -4.09 -18.32 -19.72
N HIS A 373 -4.63 -17.09 -19.68
CA HIS A 373 -4.38 -16.09 -20.74
C HIS A 373 -2.89 -15.77 -20.89
N CYS A 374 -2.16 -15.73 -19.78
CA CYS A 374 -0.71 -15.54 -19.76
C CYS A 374 0.08 -16.82 -20.11
N GLY A 375 -0.60 -17.88 -20.57
CA GLY A 375 0.03 -19.14 -21.01
C GLY A 375 0.37 -20.09 -19.87
N GLY A 376 -0.14 -19.84 -18.68
CA GLY A 376 0.02 -20.70 -17.52
C GLY A 376 1.27 -20.45 -16.70
N VAL A 377 1.45 -21.29 -15.69
CA VAL A 377 2.64 -21.35 -14.82
C VAL A 377 3.62 -22.38 -15.38
N THR A 378 4.92 -22.05 -15.38
CA THR A 378 5.97 -22.83 -16.07
C THR A 378 6.78 -23.78 -15.17
N GLY A 379 6.48 -23.87 -13.88
CA GLY A 379 7.24 -24.70 -12.93
C GLY A 379 6.34 -25.41 -11.93
N ASP A 380 6.90 -26.39 -11.21
CA ASP A 380 6.18 -27.21 -10.22
C ASP A 380 6.36 -26.70 -8.78
N ASP A 381 7.47 -26.00 -8.50
CA ASP A 381 7.82 -25.50 -7.16
C ASP A 381 7.60 -23.98 -7.07
N VAL A 382 6.34 -23.59 -7.22
CA VAL A 382 5.92 -22.20 -7.41
C VAL A 382 4.90 -21.80 -6.37
N VAL A 383 5.04 -20.59 -5.85
CA VAL A 383 4.03 -19.93 -5.01
C VAL A 383 3.35 -18.83 -5.81
N LEU A 384 2.03 -18.90 -5.86
CA LEU A 384 1.19 -17.83 -6.39
C LEU A 384 0.81 -16.86 -5.28
N LYS A 385 0.83 -15.56 -5.59
CA LYS A 385 0.37 -14.52 -4.66
C LYS A 385 -0.54 -13.50 -5.34
N MET A 386 -1.53 -13.02 -4.60
CA MET A 386 -2.29 -11.83 -4.94
C MET A 386 -1.57 -10.61 -4.37
N GLY A 387 -1.10 -9.71 -5.24
CA GLY A 387 -0.24 -8.58 -4.88
C GLY A 387 1.25 -8.90 -5.06
N GLY A 388 2.12 -8.07 -4.45
CA GLY A 388 3.58 -8.26 -4.54
C GLY A 388 4.15 -9.31 -3.58
N PRO A 389 5.45 -9.57 -3.63
CA PRO A 389 6.09 -10.61 -2.80
C PRO A 389 6.14 -10.25 -1.31
N MET A 390 6.14 -8.93 -0.99
CA MET A 390 6.32 -8.47 0.37
C MET A 390 5.01 -8.51 1.17
N MET A 391 3.96 -7.84 0.70
CA MET A 391 2.68 -7.74 1.42
C MET A 391 1.56 -8.56 0.78
N GLY A 392 1.76 -9.11 -0.41
CA GLY A 392 0.77 -9.93 -1.10
C GLY A 392 0.40 -11.20 -0.32
N ALA A 393 -0.86 -11.60 -0.45
CA ALA A 393 -1.38 -12.82 0.16
C ALA A 393 -1.09 -14.05 -0.72
N PRO A 394 -0.71 -15.21 -0.15
CA PRO A 394 -0.58 -16.43 -0.93
C PRO A 394 -1.93 -16.84 -1.50
N LEU A 395 -1.93 -17.31 -2.75
CA LEU A 395 -3.09 -17.87 -3.45
C LEU A 395 -3.00 -19.40 -3.40
N ASN A 396 -3.72 -20.01 -2.49
CA ASN A 396 -3.83 -21.48 -2.41
C ASN A 396 -4.91 -22.02 -3.35
N ASP A 397 -5.78 -21.14 -3.83
CA ASP A 397 -6.84 -21.42 -4.79
C ASP A 397 -6.84 -20.32 -5.85
N THR A 398 -6.76 -20.70 -7.10
CA THR A 398 -6.79 -19.74 -8.23
C THR A 398 -8.22 -19.49 -8.75
N GLN A 399 -9.21 -20.25 -8.25
CA GLN A 399 -10.63 -20.05 -8.54
C GLN A 399 -11.22 -18.92 -7.67
N VAL A 400 -10.47 -17.83 -7.52
CA VAL A 400 -10.88 -16.65 -6.76
C VAL A 400 -10.96 -15.43 -7.68
N PRO A 401 -11.87 -14.49 -7.40
CA PRO A 401 -12.06 -13.33 -8.26
C PRO A 401 -11.01 -12.23 -8.05
N ILE A 402 -10.74 -11.47 -9.10
CA ILE A 402 -10.12 -10.14 -9.01
C ILE A 402 -11.11 -9.20 -8.29
N ILE A 403 -10.62 -8.55 -7.25
CA ILE A 403 -11.37 -7.63 -6.42
C ILE A 403 -10.84 -6.18 -6.57
N LYS A 404 -11.53 -5.20 -6.02
CA LYS A 404 -11.12 -3.78 -6.06
C LYS A 404 -9.68 -3.53 -5.58
N GLY A 405 -9.16 -4.39 -4.68
CA GLY A 405 -7.80 -4.29 -4.13
C GLY A 405 -6.71 -5.09 -4.86
N SER A 406 -7.04 -5.89 -5.88
CA SER A 406 -6.10 -6.80 -6.56
C SER A 406 -5.23 -6.06 -7.57
N ASN A 407 -4.01 -5.67 -7.22
CA ASN A 407 -3.09 -4.94 -8.10
C ASN A 407 -2.12 -5.84 -8.88
N GLY A 408 -2.00 -7.12 -8.52
CA GLY A 408 -1.17 -8.06 -9.24
C GLY A 408 -1.40 -9.51 -8.86
N VAL A 409 -0.99 -10.39 -9.74
CA VAL A 409 -0.88 -11.84 -9.55
C VAL A 409 0.54 -12.21 -9.92
N ILE A 410 1.30 -12.79 -8.98
CA ILE A 410 2.70 -13.16 -9.20
C ILE A 410 2.89 -14.67 -8.99
N ALA A 411 3.74 -15.26 -9.84
CA ALA A 411 4.21 -16.63 -9.70
C ALA A 411 5.73 -16.61 -9.48
N ILE A 412 6.16 -16.95 -8.27
CA ILE A 412 7.56 -16.90 -7.83
C ILE A 412 8.00 -18.23 -7.25
N ALA A 413 9.32 -18.45 -7.13
CA ALA A 413 9.87 -19.64 -6.50
C ALA A 413 9.35 -19.82 -5.06
N ALA A 414 9.06 -21.07 -4.68
CA ALA A 414 8.75 -21.39 -3.29
C ALA A 414 9.99 -21.21 -2.39
N ASP A 415 9.80 -20.60 -1.22
CA ASP A 415 10.86 -20.47 -0.22
C ASP A 415 10.76 -21.62 0.80
N HIS A 416 11.66 -22.60 0.68
CA HIS A 416 11.75 -23.75 1.58
C HIS A 416 12.68 -23.52 2.78
N THR A 417 13.08 -22.29 3.04
CA THR A 417 13.98 -21.99 4.16
C THR A 417 13.29 -22.28 5.49
N VAL A 418 14.00 -22.98 6.36
CA VAL A 418 13.49 -23.37 7.68
C VAL A 418 13.84 -22.32 8.72
N GLU A 419 12.86 -21.97 9.57
CA GLU A 419 13.08 -21.09 10.73
C GLU A 419 14.19 -21.63 11.64
N GLN A 420 15.11 -20.75 12.00
CA GLN A 420 16.20 -21.04 12.94
C GLN A 420 16.05 -20.20 14.21
N PRO A 421 16.66 -20.61 15.35
CA PRO A 421 16.66 -19.81 16.57
C PRO A 421 17.19 -18.40 16.34
N CYS A 422 16.60 -17.42 17.02
CA CYS A 422 17.02 -16.03 16.93
C CYS A 422 18.44 -15.84 17.47
N ILE A 423 19.35 -15.33 16.64
CA ILE A 423 20.74 -15.01 17.01
C ILE A 423 20.90 -13.61 17.63
N LYS A 424 19.81 -12.91 17.88
CA LYS A 424 19.77 -11.56 18.51
C LYS A 424 20.62 -10.50 17.79
N CYS A 425 20.75 -10.57 16.49
CA CYS A 425 21.57 -9.67 15.67
C CYS A 425 21.04 -8.22 15.58
N GLY A 426 19.78 -7.95 15.92
CA GLY A 426 19.16 -6.61 15.90
C GLY A 426 18.72 -6.11 14.53
N ARG A 427 19.06 -6.78 13.42
CA ARG A 427 18.74 -6.31 12.05
C ARG A 427 17.27 -5.98 11.83
N CYS A 428 16.36 -6.74 12.45
CA CYS A 428 14.91 -6.50 12.34
C CYS A 428 14.50 -5.14 12.91
N ALA A 429 15.20 -4.61 13.92
CA ALA A 429 14.97 -3.27 14.45
C ALA A 429 15.63 -2.21 13.56
N ASP A 430 16.83 -2.49 13.01
CA ASP A 430 17.56 -1.56 12.15
C ASP A 430 16.79 -1.22 10.87
N VAL A 431 16.02 -2.18 10.32
CA VAL A 431 15.23 -1.98 9.09
C VAL A 431 13.77 -1.57 9.35
N CYS A 432 13.34 -1.49 10.60
CA CYS A 432 11.95 -1.13 10.87
C CYS A 432 11.69 0.35 10.54
N PRO A 433 10.82 0.66 9.53
CA PRO A 433 10.56 2.05 9.15
C PRO A 433 9.80 2.81 10.24
N MET A 434 9.14 2.10 11.16
CA MET A 434 8.45 2.65 12.32
C MET A 434 9.32 2.71 13.59
N GLU A 435 10.62 2.39 13.46
CA GLU A 435 11.59 2.40 14.58
C GLU A 435 11.17 1.49 15.76
N LEU A 436 10.42 0.43 15.45
CA LEU A 436 9.95 -0.56 16.42
C LEU A 436 11.02 -1.66 16.67
N THR A 437 10.77 -2.48 17.68
CA THR A 437 11.66 -3.60 18.05
C THR A 437 11.01 -4.96 17.84
N PRO A 438 10.92 -5.49 16.60
CA PRO A 438 10.19 -6.73 16.28
C PRO A 438 10.63 -7.94 17.12
N LEU A 439 11.91 -8.05 17.44
CA LEU A 439 12.44 -9.08 18.31
C LEU A 439 11.77 -9.09 19.69
N ASN A 440 11.55 -7.91 20.27
CA ASN A 440 10.91 -7.80 21.59
C ASN A 440 9.42 -8.15 21.52
N PHE A 441 8.75 -7.88 20.41
CA PHE A 441 7.35 -8.29 20.24
C PHE A 441 7.20 -9.81 20.34
N VAL A 442 8.08 -10.56 19.64
CA VAL A 442 8.06 -12.02 19.71
C VAL A 442 8.35 -12.52 21.14
N LYS A 443 9.39 -11.96 21.76
CA LYS A 443 9.77 -12.32 23.13
C LYS A 443 8.63 -12.12 24.14
N TYR A 444 8.02 -10.94 24.15
CA TYR A 444 6.97 -10.63 25.13
C TYR A 444 5.64 -11.29 24.78
N ALA A 445 5.40 -11.63 23.52
CA ALA A 445 4.26 -12.46 23.13
C ALA A 445 4.40 -13.90 23.68
N GLU A 446 5.59 -14.49 23.60
CA GLU A 446 5.88 -15.82 24.18
C GLU A 446 5.73 -15.84 25.72
N LEU A 447 5.98 -14.71 26.37
CA LEU A 447 5.77 -14.53 27.81
C LEU A 447 4.31 -14.20 28.18
N GLY A 448 3.43 -13.95 27.20
CA GLY A 448 2.06 -13.51 27.44
C GLY A 448 1.93 -12.08 28.01
N ASP A 449 2.99 -11.28 27.94
CA ASP A 449 3.06 -9.92 28.51
C ASP A 449 2.47 -8.86 27.57
N ALA A 450 1.14 -8.80 27.54
CA ALA A 450 0.39 -7.86 26.71
C ALA A 450 0.62 -6.38 27.10
N GLU A 451 0.86 -6.08 28.39
CA GLU A 451 1.12 -4.72 28.84
C GLU A 451 2.44 -4.17 28.29
N THR A 452 3.49 -4.98 28.31
CA THR A 452 4.79 -4.62 27.73
C THR A 452 4.69 -4.48 26.22
N LEU A 453 3.96 -5.35 25.53
CA LEU A 453 3.70 -5.22 24.08
C LEU A 453 3.03 -3.90 23.75
N LEU A 454 2.05 -3.46 24.54
CA LEU A 454 1.39 -2.17 24.36
C LEU A 454 2.37 -1.00 24.58
N LYS A 455 3.17 -1.03 25.64
CA LYS A 455 4.21 -0.02 25.92
C LYS A 455 5.27 0.08 24.83
N LEU A 456 5.54 -1.01 24.13
CA LEU A 456 6.46 -1.06 22.98
C LEU A 456 5.79 -0.61 21.66
N ASN A 457 4.55 -0.13 21.69
CA ASN A 457 3.80 0.36 20.53
C ASN A 457 3.60 -0.70 19.44
N ILE A 458 3.33 -1.96 19.79
CA ILE A 458 3.13 -3.05 18.81
C ILE A 458 2.05 -2.72 17.78
N MET A 459 1.03 -1.90 18.15
CA MET A 459 -0.07 -1.50 17.27
C MET A 459 0.37 -0.59 16.12
N ASP A 460 1.52 0.08 16.23
CA ASP A 460 2.07 0.90 15.15
C ASP A 460 2.73 0.09 14.03
N CYS A 461 2.95 -1.21 14.24
CA CYS A 461 3.42 -2.10 13.19
C CYS A 461 2.35 -2.25 12.10
N PHE A 462 2.64 -1.88 10.86
CA PHE A 462 1.76 -2.05 9.70
C PHE A 462 2.11 -3.27 8.82
N SER A 463 2.89 -4.23 9.36
CA SER A 463 3.16 -5.52 8.74
C SER A 463 3.87 -5.48 7.38
N CYS A 464 4.77 -4.51 7.16
CA CYS A 464 5.49 -4.32 5.90
C CYS A 464 6.49 -5.44 5.54
N LYS A 465 6.77 -6.39 6.41
CA LYS A 465 7.75 -7.48 6.24
C LYS A 465 9.22 -7.08 6.13
N CYS A 466 9.63 -5.83 6.25
CA CYS A 466 11.05 -5.47 6.23
C CYS A 466 11.88 -6.28 7.24
N CYS A 467 11.37 -6.45 8.47
CA CYS A 467 12.02 -7.22 9.53
C CYS A 467 12.13 -8.72 9.21
N GLU A 468 11.13 -9.30 8.55
CA GLU A 468 11.10 -10.69 8.12
C GLU A 468 12.06 -10.90 6.94
N TYR A 469 12.04 -10.02 5.94
CA TYR A 469 12.92 -10.04 4.77
C TYR A 469 14.40 -10.07 5.15
N ILE A 470 14.83 -9.23 6.10
CA ILE A 470 16.23 -9.14 6.51
C ILE A 470 16.66 -10.25 7.51
N CYS A 471 15.73 -11.02 8.04
CA CYS A 471 16.00 -11.99 9.09
C CYS A 471 16.85 -13.15 8.56
N SER A 472 18.11 -13.25 9.04
CA SER A 472 19.00 -14.37 8.69
C SER A 472 18.56 -15.70 9.29
N SER A 473 17.80 -15.69 10.39
CA SER A 473 17.20 -16.88 11.00
C SER A 473 15.83 -17.26 10.40
N LYS A 474 15.37 -16.53 9.39
CA LYS A 474 14.11 -16.80 8.68
C LYS A 474 12.88 -16.92 9.58
N ILE A 475 12.87 -16.17 10.67
CA ILE A 475 11.75 -16.13 11.60
C ILE A 475 10.57 -15.43 10.94
N PRO A 476 9.36 -16.02 10.92
CA PRO A 476 8.17 -15.41 10.34
C PRO A 476 7.63 -14.30 11.27
N LEU A 477 8.38 -13.20 11.37
CA LEU A 477 8.15 -12.14 12.35
C LEU A 477 6.77 -11.49 12.18
N VAL A 478 6.29 -11.33 10.95
CA VAL A 478 5.00 -10.66 10.71
C VAL A 478 3.83 -11.48 11.22
N SER A 479 3.82 -12.79 11.00
CA SER A 479 2.77 -13.68 11.53
C SER A 479 2.80 -13.74 13.06
N LYS A 480 4.01 -13.81 13.65
CA LYS A 480 4.18 -13.79 15.11
C LYS A 480 3.73 -12.45 15.72
N ILE A 481 4.03 -11.32 15.07
CA ILE A 481 3.57 -9.99 15.49
C ILE A 481 2.05 -9.85 15.34
N ALA A 482 1.46 -10.37 14.26
CA ALA A 482 0.01 -10.37 14.07
C ALA A 482 -0.70 -11.14 15.19
N SER A 483 -0.17 -12.32 15.57
CA SER A 483 -0.66 -13.09 16.72
C SER A 483 -0.49 -12.32 18.04
N ALA A 484 0.65 -11.66 18.22
CA ALA A 484 0.93 -10.85 19.42
C ALA A 484 -0.02 -9.65 19.57
N LYS A 485 -0.45 -9.04 18.47
CA LYS A 485 -1.47 -7.96 18.51
C LYS A 485 -2.79 -8.44 19.11
N ASN A 486 -3.18 -9.70 18.87
CA ASN A 486 -4.40 -10.26 19.44
C ASN A 486 -4.37 -10.32 20.97
N LEU A 487 -3.18 -10.46 21.60
CA LEU A 487 -3.02 -10.40 23.05
C LEU A 487 -3.29 -9.00 23.61
N VAL A 488 -3.04 -7.95 22.82
CA VAL A 488 -3.18 -6.55 23.23
C VAL A 488 -4.60 -6.02 22.99
N MET A 489 -5.33 -6.57 22.04
CA MET A 489 -6.68 -6.11 21.68
C MET A 489 -7.67 -6.00 22.85
N PRO A 490 -7.70 -6.93 23.84
CA PRO A 490 -8.57 -6.81 25.01
C PRO A 490 -8.24 -5.60 25.89
N LEU A 491 -6.98 -5.14 25.94
CA LEU A 491 -6.55 -3.99 26.74
C LEU A 491 -7.01 -2.65 26.11
N LEU A 492 -7.18 -2.62 24.79
CA LEU A 492 -7.62 -1.44 24.03
C LEU A 492 -9.14 -1.21 24.08
N LYS A 493 -9.91 -2.23 24.49
CA LYS A 493 -11.38 -2.17 24.62
C LYS A 493 -11.86 -1.72 25.99
N LYS A 494 -10.95 -1.52 26.94
CA LYS A 494 -11.21 -0.96 28.27
C LYS A 494 -10.98 0.55 28.26
#